data_b37b76b3aa382c89218f07450f46d8f4
#
_entry.id   b37b76b3aa382c89218f07450f46d8f4
#
_cell.length_a   1.000
_cell.length_b   1.000
_cell.length_c   1.000
_cell.angle_alpha   90.00
_cell.angle_beta   90.00
_cell.angle_gamma   90.00
#
_symmetry.space_group_name_H-M   'P 1'
#
loop_
_entity.id
_entity.type
_entity.pdbx_description
1 polymer ?
#
loop_
_entity_poly.entity_id
_entity_poly.type
_entity_poly.pdbx_seq_one_letter_code
_entity_poly.pdbx_strand_id
1 'polypeptide(L)'
;MLSRPYFDRVNAQFLLVDEGERYDRVLVTRGADYLMAYDYTGRAFTLKLGAIEGETLRVWWYDPTTGEAIDKGTIKNKGEKKFKAPKSKEHTDWVLVLDNASKKFGTPGAVSNK
;
A
#
# COMPACT_ATOMS: atom_id res chain seq x y z
N MET A 1 6.17 6.71 10.92
CA MET A 1 4.83 6.08 10.86
C MET A 1 3.95 6.80 9.84
N LEU A 2 3.24 6.06 9.04
CA LEU A 2 2.31 6.64 8.07
C LEU A 2 1.09 7.19 8.79
N SER A 3 0.39 8.12 8.15
CA SER A 3 -0.68 8.90 8.77
C SER A 3 -2.02 8.17 8.80
N ARG A 4 -2.00 6.85 8.98
CA ARG A 4 -3.21 6.03 9.07
C ARG A 4 -3.36 5.51 10.49
N PRO A 5 -4.61 5.24 10.92
CA PRO A 5 -4.80 4.68 12.27
C PRO A 5 -4.24 3.27 12.32
N TYR A 6 -3.22 3.07 13.12
CA TYR A 6 -2.53 1.79 13.14
C TYR A 6 -3.10 0.82 14.19
N PHE A 7 -3.90 1.32 15.10
CA PHE A 7 -4.40 0.47 16.19
C PHE A 7 -5.37 -0.62 15.69
N ASP A 8 -5.95 -0.45 14.50
CA ASP A 8 -6.79 -1.49 13.91
C ASP A 8 -6.09 -2.27 12.81
N ARG A 9 -4.76 -2.09 12.70
CA ARG A 9 -4.00 -2.76 11.65
C ARG A 9 -3.80 -4.23 11.98
N VAL A 10 -4.11 -5.08 11.03
CA VAL A 10 -3.94 -6.52 11.17
C VAL A 10 -3.18 -7.07 9.98
N ASN A 11 -2.64 -8.27 10.15
CA ASN A 11 -1.96 -8.97 9.07
C ASN A 11 -2.98 -9.30 7.98
N ALA A 12 -2.60 -9.05 6.74
CA ALA A 12 -3.45 -9.32 5.59
C ALA A 12 -2.68 -10.06 4.50
N GLN A 13 -1.71 -10.87 4.90
CA GLN A 13 -0.85 -11.57 3.96
C GLN A 13 -1.63 -12.47 3.01
N PHE A 14 -2.78 -12.95 3.43
CA PHE A 14 -3.61 -13.80 2.58
C PHE A 14 -4.15 -13.08 1.33
N LEU A 15 -4.07 -11.76 1.29
CA LEU A 15 -4.49 -10.98 0.12
C LEU A 15 -3.45 -11.00 -0.99
N LEU A 16 -2.23 -11.40 -0.68
CA LEU A 16 -1.15 -11.47 -1.64
C LEU A 16 -1.28 -12.76 -2.44
N VAL A 17 -1.46 -12.64 -3.75
CA VAL A 17 -1.65 -13.80 -4.62
C VAL A 17 -0.34 -14.55 -4.82
N ASP A 18 0.77 -13.80 -4.96
CA ASP A 18 2.08 -14.36 -5.23
C ASP A 18 3.04 -13.89 -4.15
N GLU A 19 3.22 -14.72 -3.12
CA GLU A 19 4.05 -14.33 -1.97
C GLU A 19 5.52 -14.19 -2.27
N GLY A 20 6.01 -14.89 -3.26
CA GLY A 20 7.43 -14.84 -3.59
C GLY A 20 8.28 -15.68 -2.64
N GLU A 21 9.57 -15.57 -2.81
CA GLU A 21 10.55 -16.27 -1.99
C GLU A 21 10.85 -15.45 -0.73
N ARG A 22 11.65 -16.04 0.18
CA ARG A 22 11.91 -15.39 1.45
C ARG A 22 12.55 -14.00 1.29
N TYR A 23 13.35 -13.78 0.25
CA TYR A 23 14.06 -12.51 0.08
C TYR A 23 13.28 -11.48 -0.71
N ASP A 24 12.23 -11.88 -1.40
CA ASP A 24 11.41 -10.94 -2.16
C ASP A 24 9.96 -10.94 -1.68
N ARG A 25 9.75 -11.28 -0.43
CA ARG A 25 8.43 -11.27 0.16
C ARG A 25 7.89 -9.85 0.28
N VAL A 26 6.59 -9.72 0.05
CA VAL A 26 5.87 -8.47 0.27
C VAL A 26 5.04 -8.66 1.54
N LEU A 27 5.17 -7.73 2.49
CA LEU A 27 4.42 -7.81 3.74
C LEU A 27 3.17 -6.96 3.63
N VAL A 28 2.00 -7.57 3.87
CA VAL A 28 0.71 -6.90 3.69
C VAL A 28 0.00 -6.79 5.03
N THR A 29 -0.42 -5.57 5.36
CA THR A 29 -1.25 -5.29 6.53
C THR A 29 -2.40 -4.39 6.11
N ARG A 30 -3.47 -4.34 6.90
CA ARG A 30 -4.59 -3.48 6.60
C ARG A 30 -5.31 -3.04 7.86
N GLY A 31 -6.00 -1.90 7.78
CA GLY A 31 -7.04 -1.53 8.71
C GLY A 31 -8.38 -1.67 8.00
N ALA A 32 -9.41 -0.99 8.50
CA ALA A 32 -10.74 -1.04 7.89
C ALA A 32 -10.77 -0.28 6.56
N ASP A 33 -10.06 0.85 6.49
CA ASP A 33 -10.15 1.77 5.35
C ASP A 33 -8.84 1.96 4.61
N TYR A 34 -7.84 1.15 4.90
CA TYR A 34 -6.54 1.28 4.23
C TYR A 34 -5.82 -0.06 4.22
N LEU A 35 -4.87 -0.19 3.29
CA LEU A 35 -4.02 -1.36 3.16
C LEU A 35 -2.61 -0.87 2.86
N MET A 36 -1.61 -1.52 3.45
CA MET A 36 -0.21 -1.24 3.18
C MET A 36 0.51 -2.52 2.79
N ALA A 37 1.30 -2.44 1.74
CA ALA A 37 2.11 -3.57 1.28
C ALA A 37 3.56 -3.10 1.17
N TYR A 38 4.40 -3.64 2.03
CA TYR A 38 5.83 -3.30 2.03
C TYR A 38 6.56 -4.23 1.09
N ASP A 39 7.08 -3.66 0.01
CA ASP A 39 7.77 -4.38 -1.05
C ASP A 39 9.25 -4.12 -0.91
N TYR A 40 9.98 -5.11 -0.35
CA TYR A 40 11.40 -4.93 -0.01
C TYR A 40 12.31 -4.89 -1.23
N THR A 41 11.92 -5.55 -2.31
CA THR A 41 12.80 -5.71 -3.47
C THR A 41 12.32 -4.96 -4.70
N GLY A 42 11.14 -4.33 -4.61
CA GLY A 42 10.58 -3.63 -5.77
C GLY A 42 9.97 -4.55 -6.81
N ARG A 43 9.76 -5.82 -6.48
CA ARG A 43 9.16 -6.74 -7.44
C ARG A 43 7.68 -6.42 -7.64
N ALA A 44 7.17 -6.78 -8.82
CA ALA A 44 5.74 -6.70 -9.05
C ALA A 44 5.03 -7.76 -8.21
N PHE A 45 3.82 -7.46 -7.77
CA PHE A 45 3.01 -8.39 -6.98
C PHE A 45 1.54 -8.13 -7.24
N THR A 46 0.71 -9.13 -6.96
CA THR A 46 -0.72 -9.05 -7.20
C THR A 46 -1.46 -9.17 -5.88
N LEU A 47 -2.42 -8.27 -5.66
CA LEU A 47 -3.24 -8.28 -4.46
C LEU A 47 -4.69 -8.54 -4.80
N LYS A 48 -5.38 -9.25 -3.91
CA LYS A 48 -6.84 -9.38 -3.95
C LYS A 48 -7.42 -8.12 -3.33
N LEU A 49 -8.36 -7.51 -4.04
CA LEU A 49 -9.01 -6.29 -3.57
C LEU A 49 -10.36 -6.63 -2.97
N GLY A 50 -10.96 -5.64 -2.28
CA GLY A 50 -12.27 -5.83 -1.66
C GLY A 50 -12.22 -6.10 -0.17
N ALA A 51 -11.02 -6.21 0.42
CA ALA A 51 -10.91 -6.50 1.85
C ALA A 51 -11.10 -5.25 2.71
N ILE A 52 -10.81 -4.08 2.19
CA ILE A 52 -11.02 -2.83 2.93
C ILE A 52 -12.26 -2.13 2.39
N GLU A 53 -12.75 -1.16 3.16
CA GLU A 53 -13.98 -0.47 2.83
C GLU A 53 -13.80 0.48 1.65
N GLY A 54 -14.91 0.79 0.97
CA GLY A 54 -14.92 1.75 -0.10
C GLY A 54 -15.10 1.12 -1.46
N GLU A 55 -15.77 1.83 -2.36
CA GLU A 55 -15.95 1.38 -3.74
C GLU A 55 -14.72 1.68 -4.59
N THR A 56 -13.98 2.70 -4.22
CA THR A 56 -12.81 3.18 -4.96
C THR A 56 -11.66 3.35 -3.99
N LEU A 57 -10.48 2.97 -4.44
CA LEU A 57 -9.27 3.08 -3.63
C LEU A 57 -8.34 4.10 -4.24
N ARG A 58 -7.74 4.94 -3.39
CA ARG A 58 -6.66 5.84 -3.79
C ARG A 58 -5.36 5.09 -3.68
N VAL A 59 -4.49 5.19 -4.67
CA VAL A 59 -3.27 4.42 -4.76
C VAL A 59 -2.07 5.34 -4.59
N TRP A 60 -1.18 4.96 -3.69
CA TRP A 60 0.07 5.69 -3.45
C TRP A 60 1.23 4.73 -3.43
N TRP A 61 2.38 5.18 -3.92
CA TRP A 61 3.65 4.53 -3.67
C TRP A 61 4.45 5.44 -2.73
N TYR A 62 4.75 4.94 -1.56
CA TYR A 62 5.45 5.69 -0.53
C TYR A 62 6.89 5.22 -0.45
N ASP A 63 7.83 6.17 -0.47
CA ASP A 63 9.26 5.90 -0.36
C ASP A 63 9.65 6.03 1.11
N PRO A 64 9.91 4.92 1.80
CA PRO A 64 10.26 4.99 3.22
C PRO A 64 11.62 5.63 3.49
N THR A 65 12.45 5.75 2.48
CA THR A 65 13.77 6.35 2.63
C THR A 65 13.70 7.87 2.62
N THR A 66 12.91 8.45 1.70
CA THR A 66 12.83 9.90 1.57
C THR A 66 11.58 10.50 2.18
N GLY A 67 10.56 9.69 2.41
CA GLY A 67 9.28 10.19 2.90
C GLY A 67 8.36 10.71 1.80
N GLU A 68 8.76 10.58 0.56
CA GLU A 68 7.93 11.05 -0.56
C GLU A 68 6.87 10.05 -0.92
N ALA A 69 5.74 10.55 -1.40
CA ALA A 69 4.63 9.70 -1.85
C ALA A 69 4.25 10.09 -3.27
N ILE A 70 4.06 9.08 -4.10
CA ILE A 70 3.65 9.27 -5.49
C ILE A 70 2.18 8.89 -5.61
N ASP A 71 1.38 9.85 -6.07
CA ASP A 71 -0.06 9.64 -6.26
C ASP A 71 -0.29 8.93 -7.58
N LYS A 72 -0.87 7.74 -7.52
CA LYS A 72 -1.16 6.95 -8.72
C LYS A 72 -2.65 6.94 -9.08
N GLY A 73 -3.44 7.83 -8.49
CA GLY A 73 -4.84 7.95 -8.81
C GLY A 73 -5.71 6.97 -8.07
N THR A 74 -6.82 6.57 -8.69
CA THR A 74 -7.79 5.69 -8.05
C THR A 74 -8.04 4.46 -8.89
N ILE A 75 -8.48 3.38 -8.21
CA ILE A 75 -8.84 2.12 -8.86
C ILE A 75 -10.12 1.61 -8.20
N LYS A 76 -10.81 0.70 -8.87
CA LYS A 76 -11.96 0.04 -8.27
C LYS A 76 -11.51 -0.98 -7.24
N ASN A 77 -12.27 -1.08 -6.15
CA ASN A 77 -11.94 -1.97 -5.04
C ASN A 77 -12.58 -3.33 -5.22
N LYS A 78 -12.16 -4.05 -6.25
CA LYS A 78 -12.68 -5.40 -6.51
C LYS A 78 -11.72 -6.18 -7.38
N GLY A 79 -11.78 -7.50 -7.28
CA GLY A 79 -10.98 -8.40 -8.10
C GLY A 79 -9.55 -8.47 -7.62
N GLU A 80 -8.64 -8.65 -8.54
CA GLU A 80 -7.22 -8.71 -8.29
C GLU A 80 -6.53 -7.68 -9.15
N LYS A 81 -5.44 -7.13 -8.65
CA LYS A 81 -4.68 -6.16 -9.41
C LYS A 81 -3.20 -6.32 -9.16
N LYS A 82 -2.43 -6.26 -10.24
CA LYS A 82 -0.98 -6.32 -10.17
C LYS A 82 -0.42 -4.92 -9.97
N PHE A 83 0.53 -4.80 -9.06
CA PHE A 83 1.19 -3.53 -8.73
C PHE A 83 2.68 -3.68 -8.98
N LYS A 84 3.29 -2.61 -9.46
CA LYS A 84 4.72 -2.58 -9.70
C LYS A 84 5.28 -1.27 -9.17
N ALA A 85 6.28 -1.36 -8.30
CA ALA A 85 6.87 -0.19 -7.68
C ALA A 85 7.62 0.65 -8.72
N PRO A 86 7.74 1.96 -8.49
CA PRO A 86 8.55 2.82 -9.34
C PRO A 86 10.01 2.37 -9.30
N LYS A 87 10.71 2.60 -10.39
CA LYS A 87 12.13 2.29 -10.41
C LYS A 87 12.89 3.37 -9.65
N SER A 88 13.90 2.94 -8.89
CA SER A 88 14.78 3.85 -8.19
C SER A 88 16.20 3.33 -8.31
N LYS A 89 17.14 4.24 -8.49
CA LYS A 89 18.55 3.89 -8.54
C LYS A 89 19.16 3.80 -7.14
N GLU A 90 18.47 4.31 -6.14
CA GLU A 90 19.04 4.45 -4.81
C GLU A 90 18.61 3.35 -3.85
N HIS A 91 17.44 2.77 -4.09
CA HIS A 91 16.93 1.72 -3.21
C HIS A 91 15.85 0.93 -3.95
N THR A 92 15.45 -0.18 -3.36
CA THR A 92 14.45 -1.06 -3.96
C THR A 92 13.17 -1.16 -3.13
N ASP A 93 13.17 -0.69 -1.89
CA ASP A 93 12.02 -0.88 -1.02
C ASP A 93 11.00 0.25 -1.19
N TRP A 94 9.74 -0.15 -1.27
CA TRP A 94 8.61 0.76 -1.44
C TRP A 94 7.43 0.27 -0.64
N VAL A 95 6.55 1.18 -0.25
CA VAL A 95 5.30 0.83 0.42
C VAL A 95 4.16 1.22 -0.49
N LEU A 96 3.35 0.24 -0.88
CA LEU A 96 2.10 0.50 -1.58
C LEU A 96 1.06 0.84 -0.53
N VAL A 97 0.35 1.94 -0.72
CA VAL A 97 -0.73 2.36 0.17
C VAL A 97 -2.01 2.43 -0.65
N LEU A 98 -3.02 1.69 -0.22
CA LEU A 98 -4.35 1.73 -0.82
C LEU A 98 -5.30 2.27 0.24
N ASP A 99 -5.98 3.36 -0.07
CA ASP A 99 -6.92 4.00 0.85
C ASP A 99 -8.32 3.94 0.31
N ASN A 100 -9.30 3.79 1.20
CA ASN A 100 -10.68 4.08 0.86
C ASN A 100 -10.75 5.53 0.42
N ALA A 101 -11.03 5.76 -0.86
CA ALA A 101 -10.95 7.10 -1.41
C ALA A 101 -11.91 8.09 -0.74
N SER A 102 -13.01 7.58 -0.18
CA SER A 102 -13.99 8.44 0.50
C SER A 102 -13.49 8.96 1.84
N LYS A 103 -12.44 8.38 2.40
CA LYS A 103 -11.92 8.80 3.71
C LYS A 103 -10.93 9.93 3.64
N LYS A 104 -10.30 10.12 2.50
CA LYS A 104 -9.39 11.25 2.25
C LYS A 104 -8.31 11.41 3.32
N PHE A 105 -7.57 10.34 3.56
CA PHE A 105 -6.49 10.34 4.56
C PHE A 105 -5.38 11.35 4.25
N GLY A 106 -5.25 11.75 2.99
CA GLY A 106 -4.17 12.62 2.60
C GLY A 106 -2.93 11.84 2.20
N THR A 107 -1.87 12.57 1.89
CA THR A 107 -0.62 11.98 1.40
C THR A 107 0.03 11.13 2.48
N PRO A 108 0.41 9.88 2.18
CA PRO A 108 1.11 9.05 3.16
C PRO A 108 2.38 9.73 3.64
N GLY A 109 2.65 9.61 4.94
CA GLY A 109 3.84 10.20 5.53
C GLY A 109 3.75 11.67 5.83
N ALA A 110 2.67 12.35 5.40
CA ALA A 110 2.50 13.77 5.72
C ALA A 110 2.26 13.94 7.20
N VAL A 111 2.84 14.99 7.76
CA VAL A 111 2.64 15.29 9.17
C VAL A 111 1.23 15.83 9.36
N SER A 112 0.52 15.24 10.31
CA SER A 112 -0.81 15.72 10.66
C SER A 112 -0.67 16.88 11.61
N ASN A 113 -1.25 18.00 11.25
CA ASN A 113 -1.14 19.21 12.07
C ASN A 113 -2.39 19.51 12.85
N LYS A 114 -3.18 18.56 12.99
CA LYS A 114 -4.39 18.86 13.71
C LYS A 114 -4.88 17.78 14.48
#